data_cbc1c109ecb5bee166449ffae74ec93d
#
_entry.id   cbc1c109ecb5bee166449ffae74ec93d
#
_cell.length_a   1.000
_cell.length_b   1.000
_cell.length_c   1.000
_cell.angle_alpha   90.00
_cell.angle_beta   90.00
_cell.angle_gamma   90.00
#
_symmetry.space_group_name_H-M   'P 1'
#
loop_
_entity.id
_entity.type
_entity.pdbx_description
1 polymer ?
#
loop_
_entity_poly.entity_id
_entity_poly.type
_entity_poly.pdbx_seq_one_letter_code
_entity_poly.pdbx_strand_id
1 'polypeptide(L)'
;LAFILGVICFYQKNDKKLKIVMLIQNITYMSHFILLGANVAALSSLLSTLRTATSIYVSSKYIAFFFVLLGIIFGYVIADSVWQVFPIIASTIGTISLFLLKGIPMRLFMLVGSACWLTNNILVGSLGGVLLESTVMVVNTITIIRLMRQTHR
;
A
#
# COMPACT_ATOMS: atom_id res chain seq x y z
N LEU A 1 -0.90 0.38 -16.69
CA LEU A 1 0.43 0.09 -16.12
C LEU A 1 0.33 -0.20 -14.62
N ALA A 2 -0.28 0.68 -13.82
CA ALA A 2 -0.39 0.53 -12.35
C ALA A 2 -1.06 -0.80 -11.92
N PHE A 3 -2.10 -1.25 -12.62
CA PHE A 3 -2.76 -2.53 -12.37
C PHE A 3 -1.78 -3.72 -12.51
N ILE A 4 -1.03 -3.77 -13.60
CA ILE A 4 -0.04 -4.83 -13.86
C ILE A 4 1.04 -4.82 -12.77
N LEU A 5 1.53 -3.65 -12.40
CA LEU A 5 2.52 -3.50 -11.33
C LEU A 5 1.97 -3.97 -9.98
N GLY A 6 0.69 -3.69 -9.67
CA GLY A 6 0.04 -4.19 -8.46
C GLY A 6 0.02 -5.72 -8.41
N VAL A 7 -0.37 -6.38 -9.49
CA VAL A 7 -0.36 -7.85 -9.58
C VAL A 7 1.06 -8.40 -9.41
N ILE A 8 2.03 -7.86 -10.14
CA ILE A 8 3.44 -8.29 -10.05
C ILE A 8 3.98 -8.08 -8.64
N CYS A 9 3.64 -6.96 -7.98
CA CYS A 9 4.07 -6.64 -6.63
C CYS A 9 3.66 -7.74 -5.64
N PHE A 10 2.38 -8.05 -5.57
CA PHE A 10 1.85 -9.01 -4.59
C PHE A 10 2.10 -10.47 -4.96
N TYR A 11 2.46 -10.76 -6.20
CA TYR A 11 2.90 -12.09 -6.63
C TYR A 11 4.34 -12.42 -6.15
N GLN A 12 5.15 -11.41 -5.81
CA GLN A 12 6.51 -11.63 -5.31
C GLN A 12 6.50 -12.36 -3.96
N LYS A 13 7.33 -13.41 -3.82
CA LYS A 13 7.53 -14.10 -2.54
C LYS A 13 8.56 -13.39 -1.65
N ASN A 14 9.53 -12.74 -2.27
CA ASN A 14 10.60 -12.01 -1.57
C ASN A 14 10.13 -10.61 -1.19
N ASP A 15 10.21 -10.28 0.10
CA ASP A 15 9.73 -9.01 0.64
C ASP A 15 10.47 -7.79 0.07
N LYS A 16 11.78 -7.93 -0.18
CA LYS A 16 12.55 -6.84 -0.79
C LYS A 16 12.10 -6.58 -2.23
N LYS A 17 11.88 -7.64 -3.02
CA LYS A 17 11.36 -7.51 -4.40
C LYS A 17 9.96 -6.90 -4.40
N LEU A 18 9.09 -7.30 -3.46
CA LEU A 18 7.77 -6.72 -3.29
C LEU A 18 7.88 -5.21 -3.06
N LYS A 19 8.70 -4.76 -2.11
CA LYS A 19 8.91 -3.35 -1.81
C LYS A 19 9.48 -2.56 -3.00
N ILE A 20 10.39 -3.16 -3.79
CA ILE A 20 10.95 -2.52 -4.99
C ILE A 20 9.86 -2.33 -6.06
N VAL A 21 9.06 -3.35 -6.34
CA VAL A 21 7.97 -3.22 -7.32
C VAL A 21 6.92 -2.21 -6.84
N MET A 22 6.60 -2.22 -5.53
CA MET A 22 5.72 -1.23 -4.91
C MET A 22 6.27 0.20 -5.03
N LEU A 23 7.57 0.38 -4.91
CA LEU A 23 8.23 1.67 -5.11
C LEU A 23 8.04 2.16 -6.56
N ILE A 24 8.27 1.30 -7.55
CA ILE A 24 8.04 1.62 -8.97
C ILE A 24 6.57 1.98 -9.21
N GLN A 25 5.65 1.25 -8.62
CA GLN A 25 4.22 1.54 -8.69
C GLN A 25 3.87 2.92 -8.11
N ASN A 26 4.41 3.27 -6.95
CA ASN A 26 4.19 4.57 -6.31
C ASN A 26 4.75 5.72 -7.16
N ILE A 27 5.93 5.56 -7.77
CA ILE A 27 6.51 6.53 -8.70
C ILE A 27 5.61 6.70 -9.93
N THR A 28 5.07 5.61 -10.46
CA THR A 28 4.13 5.64 -11.59
C THR A 28 2.86 6.41 -11.25
N TYR A 29 2.29 6.19 -10.05
CA TYR A 29 1.14 6.95 -9.56
C TYR A 29 1.46 8.43 -9.37
N MET A 30 2.61 8.74 -8.76
CA MET A 30 3.06 10.13 -8.59
C MET A 30 3.16 10.86 -9.93
N SER A 31 3.81 10.25 -10.91
CA SER A 31 3.93 10.82 -12.26
C SER A 31 2.58 11.03 -12.93
N HIS A 32 1.66 10.06 -12.78
CA HIS A 32 0.31 10.16 -13.31
C HIS A 32 -0.47 11.35 -12.70
N PHE A 33 -0.42 11.52 -11.38
CA PHE A 33 -1.11 12.61 -10.69
C PHE A 33 -0.51 13.98 -10.98
N ILE A 34 0.83 14.07 -11.18
CA ILE A 34 1.47 15.32 -11.64
C ILE A 34 0.94 15.72 -13.02
N LEU A 35 0.87 14.77 -13.96
CA LEU A 35 0.35 15.02 -15.31
C LEU A 35 -1.11 15.41 -15.33
N LEU A 36 -1.91 14.94 -14.36
CA LEU A 36 -3.32 15.33 -14.19
C LEU A 36 -3.51 16.67 -13.47
N GLY A 37 -2.44 17.30 -12.97
CA GLY A 37 -2.54 18.50 -12.14
C GLY A 37 -3.17 18.26 -10.75
N ALA A 38 -3.29 16.99 -10.31
CA ALA A 38 -3.85 16.61 -9.03
C ALA A 38 -2.80 16.71 -7.92
N ASN A 39 -2.46 17.93 -7.50
CA ASN A 39 -1.34 18.22 -6.62
C ASN A 39 -1.39 17.46 -5.28
N VAL A 40 -2.57 17.34 -4.67
CA VAL A 40 -2.77 16.63 -3.40
C VAL A 40 -2.47 15.14 -3.54
N ALA A 41 -2.99 14.51 -4.60
CA ALA A 41 -2.75 13.10 -4.88
C ALA A 41 -1.27 12.85 -5.25
N ALA A 42 -0.64 13.78 -5.98
CA ALA A 42 0.79 13.73 -6.30
C ALA A 42 1.65 13.77 -5.01
N LEU A 43 1.33 14.68 -4.07
CA LEU A 43 2.03 14.82 -2.80
C LEU A 43 1.85 13.57 -1.91
N SER A 44 0.64 13.01 -1.86
CA SER A 44 0.36 11.75 -1.14
C SER A 44 1.14 10.58 -1.73
N SER A 45 1.27 10.52 -3.06
CA SER A 45 2.06 9.51 -3.76
C SER A 45 3.55 9.70 -3.52
N LEU A 46 4.04 10.94 -3.42
CA LEU A 46 5.42 11.25 -3.03
C LEU A 46 5.71 10.73 -1.61
N LEU A 47 4.83 10.99 -0.65
CA LEU A 47 4.97 10.49 0.72
C LEU A 47 5.02 8.95 0.74
N SER A 48 4.15 8.29 -0.02
CA SER A 48 4.14 6.82 -0.16
C SER A 48 5.41 6.29 -0.81
N THR A 49 5.97 7.01 -1.79
CA THR A 49 7.23 6.71 -2.46
C THR A 49 8.40 6.78 -1.47
N LEU A 50 8.52 7.88 -0.73
CA LEU A 50 9.56 8.06 0.29
C LEU A 50 9.48 7.01 1.39
N ARG A 51 8.28 6.75 1.90
CA ARG A 51 8.01 5.70 2.88
C ARG A 51 8.47 4.32 2.39
N THR A 52 8.07 3.93 1.18
CA THR A 52 8.40 2.62 0.61
C THR A 52 9.90 2.51 0.35
N ALA A 53 10.52 3.54 -0.22
CA ALA A 53 11.97 3.58 -0.44
C ALA A 53 12.75 3.41 0.87
N THR A 54 12.37 4.17 1.90
CA THR A 54 13.01 4.08 3.23
C THR A 54 12.86 2.67 3.82
N SER A 55 11.68 2.04 3.66
CA SER A 55 11.40 0.70 4.21
C SER A 55 12.24 -0.43 3.56
N ILE A 56 12.84 -0.19 2.40
CA ILE A 56 13.73 -1.17 1.73
C ILE A 56 15.05 -1.32 2.50
N TYR A 57 15.54 -0.22 3.06
CA TYR A 57 16.84 -0.14 3.70
C TYR A 57 16.77 -0.13 5.21
N VAL A 58 15.70 0.41 5.78
CA VAL A 58 15.58 0.62 7.23
C VAL A 58 14.31 -0.02 7.76
N SER A 59 14.47 -0.90 8.78
CA SER A 59 13.37 -1.46 9.57
C SER A 59 13.44 -0.86 10.98
N SER A 60 12.78 0.27 11.19
CA SER A 60 12.79 1.01 12.46
C SER A 60 11.38 1.40 12.88
N LYS A 61 11.03 1.11 14.15
CA LYS A 61 9.76 1.51 14.75
C LYS A 61 9.58 3.04 14.84
N TYR A 62 10.69 3.76 15.04
CA TYR A 62 10.67 5.23 15.13
C TYR A 62 10.36 5.87 13.76
N ILE A 63 10.96 5.33 12.70
CA ILE A 63 10.69 5.78 11.33
C ILE A 63 9.27 5.39 10.91
N ALA A 64 8.81 4.20 11.29
CA ALA A 64 7.42 3.79 11.08
C ALA A 64 6.45 4.78 11.76
N PHE A 65 6.69 5.11 13.02
CA PHE A 65 5.89 6.06 13.78
C PHE A 65 5.87 7.44 13.12
N PHE A 66 7.02 7.94 12.67
CA PHE A 66 7.12 9.21 11.94
C PHE A 66 6.23 9.22 10.68
N PHE A 67 6.30 8.18 9.84
CA PHE A 67 5.46 8.10 8.64
C PHE A 67 3.96 7.89 8.96
N VAL A 68 3.64 7.17 10.03
CA VAL A 68 2.24 7.05 10.51
C VAL A 68 1.71 8.41 10.93
N LEU A 69 2.47 9.16 11.74
CA LEU A 69 2.07 10.48 12.20
C LEU A 69 1.89 11.45 11.02
N LEU A 70 2.83 11.48 10.08
CA LEU A 70 2.68 12.25 8.85
C LEU A 70 1.43 11.85 8.07
N GLY A 71 1.17 10.55 7.89
CA GLY A 71 -0.01 10.05 7.18
C GLY A 71 -1.33 10.46 7.84
N ILE A 72 -1.38 10.43 9.18
CA ILE A 72 -2.55 10.88 9.95
C ILE A 72 -2.75 12.38 9.81
N ILE A 73 -1.69 13.20 9.97
CA ILE A 73 -1.76 14.65 9.83
C ILE A 73 -2.23 15.03 8.41
N PHE A 74 -1.61 14.45 7.38
CA PHE A 74 -2.02 14.67 5.99
C PHE A 74 -3.46 14.24 5.75
N GLY A 75 -3.83 13.06 6.25
CA GLY A 75 -5.19 12.56 6.12
C GLY A 75 -6.21 13.48 6.79
N TYR A 76 -5.92 13.97 8.00
CA TYR A 76 -6.81 14.88 8.73
C TYR A 76 -6.95 16.24 8.04
N VAL A 77 -5.87 16.81 7.51
CA VAL A 77 -5.88 18.13 6.84
C VAL A 77 -6.63 18.09 5.50
N ILE A 78 -6.60 16.92 4.82
CA ILE A 78 -7.15 16.76 3.47
C ILE A 78 -8.55 16.12 3.49
N ALA A 79 -8.94 15.50 4.62
CA ALA A 79 -10.20 14.79 4.72
C ALA A 79 -11.42 15.72 4.65
N ASP A 80 -12.19 15.60 3.56
CA ASP A 80 -13.45 16.32 3.35
C ASP A 80 -14.66 15.49 3.81
N SER A 81 -14.48 14.23 4.19
CA SER A 81 -15.57 13.35 4.63
C SER A 81 -15.10 12.24 5.59
N VAL A 82 -16.05 11.76 6.41
CA VAL A 82 -15.80 10.68 7.39
C VAL A 82 -15.30 9.38 6.73
N TRP A 83 -15.69 9.11 5.49
CA TRP A 83 -15.29 7.91 4.75
C TRP A 83 -13.80 7.87 4.42
N GLN A 84 -13.12 9.01 4.43
CA GLN A 84 -11.67 9.09 4.17
C GLN A 84 -10.83 8.55 5.33
N VAL A 85 -11.46 8.12 6.43
CA VAL A 85 -10.80 7.37 7.50
C VAL A 85 -10.23 6.03 7.00
N PHE A 86 -10.89 5.38 6.03
CA PHE A 86 -10.42 4.10 5.48
C PHE A 86 -9.03 4.17 4.82
N PRO A 87 -8.74 5.15 3.93
CA PRO A 87 -7.39 5.37 3.42
C PRO A 87 -6.34 5.66 4.50
N ILE A 88 -6.71 6.39 5.55
CA ILE A 88 -5.80 6.69 6.67
C ILE A 88 -5.43 5.40 7.42
N ILE A 89 -6.43 4.58 7.76
CA ILE A 89 -6.23 3.27 8.39
C ILE A 89 -5.38 2.38 7.49
N ALA A 90 -5.71 2.27 6.21
CA ALA A 90 -4.97 1.47 5.23
C ALA A 90 -3.51 1.91 5.11
N SER A 91 -3.25 3.22 5.07
CA SER A 91 -1.90 3.79 5.03
C SER A 91 -1.11 3.49 6.31
N THR A 92 -1.75 3.58 7.47
CA THR A 92 -1.16 3.23 8.78
C THR A 92 -0.77 1.75 8.82
N ILE A 93 -1.70 0.86 8.46
CA ILE A 93 -1.47 -0.59 8.37
C ILE A 93 -0.33 -0.90 7.38
N GLY A 94 -0.35 -0.27 6.21
CA GLY A 94 0.70 -0.42 5.20
C GLY A 94 2.07 0.02 5.71
N THR A 95 2.14 1.11 6.49
CA THR A 95 3.39 1.58 7.10
C THR A 95 3.93 0.58 8.12
N ILE A 96 3.08 0.10 9.02
CA ILE A 96 3.43 -0.94 10.00
C ILE A 96 3.93 -2.20 9.27
N SER A 97 3.23 -2.64 8.23
CA SER A 97 3.60 -3.80 7.43
C SER A 97 5.00 -3.65 6.83
N LEU A 98 5.28 -2.51 6.20
CA LEU A 98 6.54 -2.28 5.47
C LEU A 98 7.75 -2.16 6.39
N PHE A 99 7.61 -1.58 7.59
CA PHE A 99 8.74 -1.31 8.48
C PHE A 99 8.95 -2.37 9.55
N LEU A 100 7.88 -2.98 10.07
CA LEU A 100 7.93 -3.81 11.27
C LEU A 100 7.69 -5.30 11.00
N LEU A 101 7.06 -5.65 9.88
CA LEU A 101 6.67 -7.02 9.57
C LEU A 101 7.46 -7.56 8.38
N LYS A 102 7.56 -8.90 8.31
CA LYS A 102 8.21 -9.64 7.22
C LYS A 102 7.41 -10.92 6.90
N GLY A 103 7.55 -11.41 5.67
CA GLY A 103 6.96 -12.66 5.23
C GLY A 103 5.43 -12.68 5.33
N ILE A 104 4.88 -13.73 5.92
CA ILE A 104 3.43 -13.96 6.03
C ILE A 104 2.72 -12.87 6.85
N PRO A 105 3.18 -12.48 8.07
CA PRO A 105 2.56 -11.39 8.83
C PRO A 105 2.46 -10.07 8.05
N MET A 106 3.51 -9.69 7.33
CA MET A 106 3.49 -8.48 6.49
C MET A 106 2.36 -8.54 5.46
N ARG A 107 2.17 -9.67 4.82
CA ARG A 107 1.15 -9.86 3.78
C ARG A 107 -0.26 -9.92 4.33
N LEU A 108 -0.44 -10.51 5.52
CA LEU A 108 -1.74 -10.51 6.22
C LEU A 108 -2.18 -9.07 6.57
N PHE A 109 -1.26 -8.26 7.10
CA PHE A 109 -1.54 -6.86 7.36
C PHE A 109 -1.84 -6.08 6.08
N MET A 110 -1.11 -6.36 4.99
CA MET A 110 -1.40 -5.76 3.69
C MET A 110 -2.78 -6.17 3.16
N LEU A 111 -3.26 -7.40 3.41
CA LEU A 111 -4.63 -7.80 3.08
C LEU A 111 -5.67 -6.95 3.81
N VAL A 112 -5.46 -6.69 5.10
CA VAL A 112 -6.35 -5.81 5.88
C VAL A 112 -6.32 -4.39 5.31
N GLY A 113 -5.14 -3.87 4.95
CA GLY A 113 -5.00 -2.58 4.27
C GLY A 113 -5.76 -2.53 2.94
N SER A 114 -5.63 -3.58 2.11
CA SER A 114 -6.37 -3.68 0.84
C SER A 114 -7.88 -3.76 1.05
N ALA A 115 -8.36 -4.42 2.12
CA ALA A 115 -9.78 -4.40 2.46
C ALA A 115 -10.29 -2.99 2.79
N CYS A 116 -9.52 -2.19 3.52
CA CYS A 116 -9.85 -0.79 3.77
C CYS A 116 -9.88 0.04 2.45
N TRP A 117 -8.90 -0.16 1.57
CA TRP A 117 -8.89 0.50 0.26
C TRP A 117 -10.07 0.06 -0.61
N LEU A 118 -10.40 -1.24 -0.61
CA LEU A 118 -11.56 -1.77 -1.33
C LEU A 118 -12.85 -1.12 -0.84
N THR A 119 -13.04 -1.04 0.48
CA THR A 119 -14.20 -0.36 1.07
C THR A 119 -14.28 1.09 0.63
N ASN A 120 -13.18 1.83 0.70
CA ASN A 120 -13.14 3.21 0.21
C ASN A 120 -13.50 3.30 -1.28
N ASN A 121 -12.95 2.44 -2.12
CA ASN A 121 -13.21 2.44 -3.57
C ASN A 121 -14.68 2.15 -3.90
N ILE A 122 -15.34 1.27 -3.13
CA ILE A 122 -16.78 1.01 -3.25
C ILE A 122 -17.57 2.26 -2.88
N LEU A 123 -17.24 2.91 -1.76
CA LEU A 123 -17.96 4.08 -1.26
C LEU A 123 -17.83 5.30 -2.19
N VAL A 124 -16.68 5.47 -2.84
CA VAL A 124 -16.46 6.56 -3.80
C VAL A 124 -16.86 6.19 -5.24
N GLY A 125 -17.34 4.97 -5.49
CA GLY A 125 -17.79 4.52 -6.81
C GLY A 125 -16.66 4.28 -7.82
N SER A 126 -15.43 4.02 -7.36
CA SER A 126 -14.27 3.77 -8.21
C SER A 126 -14.19 2.32 -8.70
N LEU A 127 -14.82 2.00 -9.84
CA LEU A 127 -14.80 0.66 -10.43
C LEU A 127 -13.37 0.15 -10.67
N GLY A 128 -12.48 1.00 -11.19
CA GLY A 128 -11.08 0.64 -11.42
C GLY A 128 -10.33 0.31 -10.12
N GLY A 129 -10.60 1.06 -9.04
CA GLY A 129 -10.05 0.80 -7.71
C GLY A 129 -10.58 -0.50 -7.12
N VAL A 130 -11.88 -0.77 -7.25
CA VAL A 130 -12.49 -2.04 -6.78
C VAL A 130 -11.87 -3.23 -7.49
N LEU A 131 -11.73 -3.18 -8.81
CA LEU A 131 -11.11 -4.26 -9.59
C LEU A 131 -9.65 -4.47 -9.20
N LEU A 132 -8.88 -3.39 -9.02
CA LEU A 132 -7.48 -3.44 -8.60
C LEU A 132 -7.35 -4.10 -7.23
N GLU A 133 -8.04 -3.59 -6.21
CA GLU A 133 -7.91 -4.10 -4.85
C GLU A 133 -8.40 -5.56 -4.73
N SER A 134 -9.51 -5.91 -5.39
CA SER A 134 -9.99 -7.30 -5.44
C SER A 134 -8.94 -8.24 -6.04
N THR A 135 -8.30 -7.84 -7.15
CA THR A 135 -7.25 -8.63 -7.78
C THR A 135 -6.02 -8.73 -6.88
N VAL A 136 -5.59 -7.63 -6.28
CA VAL A 136 -4.46 -7.60 -5.32
C VAL A 136 -4.72 -8.52 -4.13
N MET A 137 -5.93 -8.50 -3.56
CA MET A 137 -6.30 -9.38 -2.45
C MET A 137 -6.22 -10.87 -2.84
N VAL A 138 -6.71 -11.23 -4.01
CA VAL A 138 -6.63 -12.62 -4.53
C VAL A 138 -5.16 -13.03 -4.72
N VAL A 139 -4.36 -12.21 -5.40
CA VAL A 139 -2.93 -12.50 -5.66
C VAL A 139 -2.13 -12.60 -4.37
N ASN A 140 -2.38 -11.70 -3.41
CA ASN A 140 -1.70 -11.72 -2.11
C ASN A 140 -2.09 -12.98 -1.30
N THR A 141 -3.35 -13.37 -1.32
CA THR A 141 -3.84 -14.60 -0.67
C THR A 141 -3.17 -15.84 -1.26
N ILE A 142 -3.10 -15.94 -2.60
CA ILE A 142 -2.40 -17.03 -3.29
C ILE A 142 -0.92 -17.06 -2.86
N THR A 143 -0.29 -15.89 -2.75
CA THR A 143 1.12 -15.81 -2.35
C THR A 143 1.33 -16.23 -0.89
N ILE A 144 0.43 -15.87 0.02
CA ILE A 144 0.44 -16.35 1.41
C ILE A 144 0.36 -17.87 1.46
N ILE A 145 -0.59 -18.48 0.74
CA ILE A 145 -0.74 -19.93 0.67
C ILE A 145 0.54 -20.60 0.13
N ARG A 146 1.14 -20.02 -0.90
CA ARG A 146 2.41 -20.52 -1.48
C ARG A 146 3.58 -20.44 -0.47
N LEU A 147 3.64 -19.39 0.34
CA LEU A 147 4.65 -19.24 1.39
C LEU A 147 4.42 -20.24 2.53
N MET A 148 3.18 -20.41 2.99
CA MET A 148 2.83 -21.39 4.03
C MET A 148 3.25 -22.81 3.64
N ARG A 149 2.95 -23.22 2.39
CA ARG A 149 3.35 -24.55 1.88
C ARG A 149 4.87 -24.75 1.80
N GLN A 150 5.65 -23.68 1.68
CA GLN A 150 7.13 -23.79 1.68
C GLN A 150 7.71 -23.93 3.08
N THR A 151 7.05 -23.37 4.09
CA THR A 151 7.48 -23.49 5.49
C THR A 151 7.23 -24.88 6.08
N HIS A 152 6.28 -25.64 5.51
CA HIS A 152 5.94 -27.01 5.94
C HIS A 152 6.69 -28.11 5.16
N ARG A 153 7.59 -27.76 4.26
CA ARG A 153 8.51 -28.67 3.56
C ARG A 153 9.94 -28.49 4.04
#